data_c8ffb4bdf501173e0d9e7bc4b7ffc9ae
#
_entry.id   c8ffb4bdf501173e0d9e7bc4b7ffc9ae
#
_cell.length_a   1.000
_cell.length_b   1.000
_cell.length_c   1.000
_cell.angle_alpha   90.00
_cell.angle_beta   90.00
_cell.angle_gamma   90.00
#
_symmetry.space_group_name_H-M   'P 1'
#
loop_
_entity.id
_entity.type
_entity.pdbx_description
1 polymer ?
#
loop_
_entity_poly.entity_id
_entity_poly.type
_entity_poly.pdbx_seq_one_letter_code
_entity_poly.pdbx_strand_id
1 'polypeptide(L)'
;MRARGAARARGEPAPEAAPDGPPPPGPARRPEGAGAGRGASRLFPKTGQKRQQRRAEAGEPRSPADTLRASPPRAPPRTPGLRHSVYFSSPKEPGMRLGTEFFNQPAVPLARAFLGQVLVRRLADGTELRGRIVETEAYVGPEDEAAHSRGGRQTPRNRSMFMKAGTLYVYIIYGMYFCMNVSSQGDGSCVLLRALEPLEGLESMRQLRGTRRKGAAGRPIKDRELCNGPSKLCQALAIDKSFDQRDLAQDGALWLEHGSPQPSGPAVVAAARVGIGQAGEWTKKPLRFYIRGCPWVSVVDKVAEQDIQART
;
A
#
# COMPACT_ATOMS: atom_id res chain seq x y z
N MET A 1 -27.89 -77.11 7.17
CA MET A 1 -26.80 -77.11 8.17
C MET A 1 -26.13 -75.77 8.26
N ARG A 2 -26.22 -75.17 9.44
CA ARG A 2 -25.39 -74.08 10.01
C ARG A 2 -25.29 -72.69 9.28
N ALA A 3 -26.08 -71.78 9.81
CA ALA A 3 -25.93 -70.36 9.85
C ALA A 3 -24.59 -69.91 10.48
N ARG A 4 -23.99 -68.80 9.96
CA ARG A 4 -23.05 -67.88 10.67
C ARG A 4 -23.45 -66.47 10.24
N GLY A 5 -23.86 -65.69 10.99
CA GLY A 5 -23.69 -64.78 12.06
C GLY A 5 -22.97 -63.54 11.54
N ALA A 6 -23.73 -62.45 11.18
CA ALA A 6 -23.21 -61.13 10.87
C ALA A 6 -22.95 -60.39 12.16
N ALA A 7 -21.70 -60.03 12.46
CA ALA A 7 -21.30 -59.14 13.55
C ALA A 7 -21.46 -57.67 13.10
N ARG A 8 -22.33 -56.93 13.81
CA ARG A 8 -22.44 -55.46 13.73
C ARG A 8 -21.21 -54.83 14.39
N ALA A 9 -20.42 -54.07 13.62
CA ALA A 9 -19.44 -53.15 14.15
C ALA A 9 -20.16 -51.93 14.74
N ARG A 10 -19.90 -51.64 16.00
CA ARG A 10 -20.36 -50.42 16.69
C ARG A 10 -19.48 -49.26 16.25
N GLY A 11 -20.10 -48.18 15.74
CA GLY A 11 -19.42 -46.95 15.44
C GLY A 11 -18.97 -46.25 16.74
N GLU A 12 -17.71 -45.84 16.74
CA GLU A 12 -17.17 -44.93 17.75
C GLU A 12 -17.78 -43.52 17.54
N PRO A 13 -18.09 -42.81 18.65
CA PRO A 13 -18.54 -41.42 18.54
C PRO A 13 -17.38 -40.49 18.15
N ALA A 14 -17.68 -39.53 17.29
CA ALA A 14 -16.76 -38.47 16.90
C ALA A 14 -16.34 -37.65 18.12
N PRO A 15 -15.08 -37.12 18.16
CA PRO A 15 -14.63 -36.28 19.27
C PRO A 15 -15.36 -34.94 19.26
N GLU A 16 -15.89 -34.62 20.42
CA GLU A 16 -16.57 -33.41 20.81
C GLU A 16 -15.64 -32.19 20.60
N ALA A 17 -16.13 -31.14 19.92
CA ALA A 17 -15.41 -29.92 19.68
C ALA A 17 -15.08 -29.22 21.02
N ALA A 18 -13.82 -28.94 21.26
CA ALA A 18 -13.38 -28.14 22.41
C ALA A 18 -13.97 -26.73 22.36
N PRO A 19 -14.35 -26.13 23.52
CA PRO A 19 -14.96 -24.81 23.56
C PRO A 19 -13.97 -23.72 23.19
N ASP A 20 -14.49 -22.70 22.48
CA ASP A 20 -13.80 -21.48 22.12
C ASP A 20 -13.15 -20.83 23.34
N GLY A 21 -11.85 -20.51 23.21
CA GLY A 21 -11.12 -19.76 24.23
C GLY A 21 -11.68 -18.36 24.44
N PRO A 22 -11.42 -17.71 25.59
CA PRO A 22 -12.03 -16.45 25.96
C PRO A 22 -11.66 -15.32 24.99
N PRO A 23 -12.57 -14.34 24.77
CA PRO A 23 -12.32 -13.20 23.90
C PRO A 23 -11.20 -12.31 24.48
N PRO A 24 -10.48 -11.56 23.63
CA PRO A 24 -9.42 -10.66 24.10
C PRO A 24 -9.98 -9.56 25.00
N PRO A 25 -9.22 -9.07 26.01
CA PRO A 25 -9.68 -8.03 26.92
C PRO A 25 -9.98 -6.73 26.18
N GLY A 26 -11.14 -6.17 26.49
CA GLY A 26 -11.58 -4.86 26.00
C GLY A 26 -10.70 -3.72 26.56
N PRO A 27 -10.72 -2.53 25.93
CA PRO A 27 -9.90 -1.40 26.35
C PRO A 27 -10.26 -0.94 27.77
N ALA A 28 -9.23 -0.72 28.60
CA ALA A 28 -9.34 -0.28 29.98
C ALA A 28 -10.10 1.04 30.08
N ARG A 29 -11.15 1.09 30.90
CA ARG A 29 -11.86 2.29 31.29
C ARG A 29 -10.95 3.16 32.18
N ARG A 30 -10.86 4.45 31.84
CA ARG A 30 -10.26 5.48 32.71
C ARG A 30 -11.18 5.72 33.93
N PRO A 31 -10.64 5.99 35.11
CA PRO A 31 -11.47 6.35 36.26
C PRO A 31 -11.97 7.80 36.14
N GLU A 32 -13.26 7.98 36.41
CA GLU A 32 -13.87 9.28 36.62
C GLU A 32 -13.47 9.80 38.00
N GLY A 33 -12.84 10.96 38.05
CA GLY A 33 -12.56 11.71 39.27
C GLY A 33 -13.40 12.98 39.28
N ALA A 34 -14.29 13.09 40.28
CA ALA A 34 -15.14 14.22 40.54
C ALA A 34 -14.33 15.42 41.08
N GLY A 35 -14.79 16.65 40.76
CA GLY A 35 -14.27 17.87 41.37
C GLY A 35 -14.94 19.12 40.81
N ALA A 36 -15.92 19.62 41.54
CA ALA A 36 -16.66 20.84 41.29
C ALA A 36 -15.82 22.12 41.49
N GLY A 37 -16.10 23.18 40.72
CA GLY A 37 -15.58 24.52 40.99
C GLY A 37 -16.18 25.57 40.07
N ARG A 38 -17.03 26.40 40.65
CA ARG A 38 -17.83 27.50 40.09
C ARG A 38 -16.97 28.67 39.59
N GLY A 39 -17.47 29.38 38.59
CA GLY A 39 -17.53 30.83 38.69
C GLY A 39 -16.98 31.66 37.54
N ALA A 40 -17.85 32.50 37.03
CA ALA A 40 -17.71 33.87 36.57
C ALA A 40 -17.55 34.15 35.05
N SER A 41 -18.67 34.66 34.56
CA SER A 41 -18.90 35.52 33.40
C SER A 41 -17.96 36.75 33.34
N ARG A 42 -17.55 37.13 32.12
CA ARG A 42 -17.46 38.53 31.66
C ARG A 42 -17.31 38.55 30.15
N LEU A 43 -18.40 38.94 29.42
CA LEU A 43 -18.67 40.25 28.83
C LEU A 43 -17.68 40.67 27.71
N PHE A 44 -18.27 40.76 26.49
CA PHE A 44 -17.73 41.44 25.30
C PHE A 44 -17.51 42.95 25.52
N PRO A 45 -16.74 43.62 24.65
CA PRO A 45 -17.42 44.56 23.78
C PRO A 45 -17.00 44.53 22.30
N LYS A 46 -18.00 44.84 21.46
CA LYS A 46 -17.91 45.31 20.08
C LYS A 46 -17.40 46.74 20.01
N THR A 47 -16.64 47.06 18.96
CA THR A 47 -16.63 48.34 18.21
C THR A 47 -15.48 48.22 17.21
N GLY A 48 -15.47 48.73 16.01
CA GLY A 48 -16.34 49.60 15.25
C GLY A 48 -15.74 49.80 13.87
N GLN A 49 -16.62 50.03 12.92
CA GLN A 49 -16.33 50.34 11.53
C GLN A 49 -15.51 51.64 11.38
N LYS A 50 -14.61 51.73 10.38
CA LYS A 50 -14.34 52.96 9.66
C LYS A 50 -14.14 52.73 8.17
N ARG A 51 -15.15 53.16 7.47
CA ARG A 51 -15.26 53.40 6.03
C ARG A 51 -14.51 54.71 5.73
N GLN A 52 -13.62 54.72 4.71
CA GLN A 52 -13.26 55.96 4.04
C GLN A 52 -13.26 55.75 2.53
N GLN A 53 -14.26 56.40 1.92
CA GLN A 53 -14.33 56.78 0.52
C GLN A 53 -13.44 57.99 0.25
N ARG A 54 -12.70 57.99 -0.85
CA ARG A 54 -12.35 59.17 -1.71
C ARG A 54 -12.14 58.64 -3.11
N ARG A 55 -13.00 58.96 -3.98
CA ARG A 55 -13.30 60.13 -4.84
C ARG A 55 -12.49 60.02 -6.13
N ALA A 56 -13.27 59.91 -7.23
CA ALA A 56 -12.91 59.93 -8.60
C ALA A 56 -12.36 61.30 -9.05
N GLU A 57 -11.41 61.31 -9.99
CA GLU A 57 -11.26 62.41 -10.94
C GLU A 57 -10.98 61.82 -12.32
N ALA A 58 -11.76 62.39 -13.27
CA ALA A 58 -11.75 62.10 -14.67
C ALA A 58 -10.71 62.94 -15.38
N GLY A 59 -10.15 62.42 -16.47
CA GLY A 59 -9.32 63.16 -17.39
C GLY A 59 -9.18 62.42 -18.71
N GLU A 60 -9.90 62.83 -19.67
CA GLU A 60 -9.95 62.40 -21.07
C GLU A 60 -8.78 62.97 -21.89
N PRO A 61 -8.74 62.80 -23.24
CA PRO A 61 -7.98 61.75 -23.95
C PRO A 61 -6.88 62.31 -24.85
N ARG A 62 -5.91 61.51 -25.23
CA ARG A 62 -5.06 61.80 -26.42
C ARG A 62 -4.70 60.49 -27.15
N SER A 63 -5.17 60.39 -28.36
CA SER A 63 -4.69 59.54 -29.46
C SER A 63 -3.94 60.42 -30.46
N PRO A 64 -3.24 59.92 -31.50
CA PRO A 64 -2.79 58.57 -31.85
C PRO A 64 -1.32 58.47 -32.36
N ALA A 65 -0.95 57.25 -32.73
CA ALA A 65 0.15 56.85 -33.64
C ALA A 65 1.56 56.72 -32.99
N ASP A 66 2.06 55.52 -32.83
CA ASP A 66 3.02 54.94 -33.76
C ASP A 66 3.51 53.52 -33.35
N THR A 67 3.73 52.75 -34.37
CA THR A 67 4.63 51.58 -34.50
C THR A 67 4.28 50.27 -33.79
N LEU A 68 3.69 49.39 -34.60
CA LEU A 68 3.70 47.96 -34.54
C LEU A 68 5.11 47.39 -34.27
N ARG A 69 5.33 46.87 -33.08
CA ARG A 69 6.35 45.84 -32.82
C ARG A 69 5.63 44.62 -32.22
N ALA A 70 5.44 43.62 -33.05
CA ALA A 70 4.92 42.33 -32.65
C ALA A 70 5.90 41.69 -31.65
N SER A 71 5.44 41.53 -30.42
CA SER A 71 6.10 40.65 -29.45
C SER A 71 5.88 39.20 -29.87
N PRO A 72 6.89 38.33 -29.74
CA PRO A 72 6.72 36.91 -30.05
C PRO A 72 5.66 36.27 -29.11
N PRO A 73 4.92 35.26 -29.58
CA PRO A 73 3.87 34.63 -28.78
C PRO A 73 4.45 34.05 -27.49
N ARG A 74 3.84 34.44 -26.40
CA ARG A 74 4.14 33.92 -25.05
C ARG A 74 3.97 32.40 -25.07
N ALA A 75 5.04 31.66 -24.80
CA ALA A 75 5.01 30.22 -24.66
C ALA A 75 3.91 29.81 -23.64
N PRO A 76 3.15 28.72 -23.90
CA PRO A 76 2.15 28.25 -22.94
C PRO A 76 2.79 27.96 -21.58
N PRO A 77 2.03 28.11 -20.47
CA PRO A 77 2.56 27.85 -19.15
C PRO A 77 3.09 26.42 -19.10
N ARG A 78 4.37 26.26 -18.76
CA ARG A 78 4.97 24.94 -18.52
C ARG A 78 4.19 24.30 -17.39
N THR A 79 3.49 23.22 -17.70
CA THR A 79 2.98 22.29 -16.70
C THR A 79 4.12 21.94 -15.74
N PRO A 80 3.88 21.93 -14.42
CA PRO A 80 4.90 21.51 -13.46
C PRO A 80 5.36 20.10 -13.85
N GLY A 81 6.60 19.95 -14.29
CA GLY A 81 7.15 18.68 -14.76
C GLY A 81 6.99 17.63 -13.68
N LEU A 82 6.44 16.50 -14.06
CA LEU A 82 6.46 15.27 -13.30
C LEU A 82 7.89 15.05 -12.79
N ARG A 83 8.08 15.08 -11.47
CA ARG A 83 9.38 14.77 -10.87
C ARG A 83 9.57 13.25 -10.94
N HIS A 84 10.40 12.84 -11.88
CA HIS A 84 10.82 11.44 -12.00
C HIS A 84 11.84 11.10 -10.91
N SER A 85 11.81 9.87 -10.44
CA SER A 85 12.82 9.37 -9.52
C SER A 85 14.19 9.36 -10.19
N VAL A 86 15.19 9.90 -9.46
CA VAL A 86 16.59 9.97 -9.95
C VAL A 86 17.29 8.60 -9.93
N TYR A 87 16.70 7.62 -9.27
CA TYR A 87 17.31 6.29 -9.09
C TYR A 87 17.03 5.33 -10.25
N PHE A 88 16.00 5.62 -11.05
CA PHE A 88 15.63 4.76 -12.17
C PHE A 88 15.12 5.62 -13.33
N SER A 89 15.60 5.35 -14.53
CA SER A 89 15.07 5.97 -15.75
C SER A 89 13.64 5.49 -15.95
N SER A 90 12.67 6.43 -15.98
CA SER A 90 11.29 6.07 -16.32
C SER A 90 11.23 5.56 -17.75
N PRO A 91 10.54 4.47 -18.03
CA PRO A 91 10.22 4.10 -19.39
C PRO A 91 9.36 5.23 -20.00
N LYS A 92 9.76 5.73 -21.16
CA LYS A 92 9.01 6.78 -21.91
C LYS A 92 7.72 6.25 -22.53
N GLU A 93 7.54 4.92 -22.56
CA GLU A 93 6.37 4.24 -23.08
C GLU A 93 5.71 3.39 -22.00
N PRO A 94 4.38 3.25 -21.99
CA PRO A 94 3.71 2.35 -21.06
C PRO A 94 4.30 0.96 -21.20
N GLY A 95 4.82 0.40 -20.11
CA GLY A 95 5.41 -0.92 -20.08
C GLY A 95 4.38 -1.99 -20.49
N MET A 96 4.86 -3.09 -21.07
CA MET A 96 3.99 -4.20 -21.42
C MET A 96 3.39 -4.80 -20.13
N ARG A 97 2.06 -4.99 -20.11
CA ARG A 97 1.34 -5.55 -18.98
C ARG A 97 1.76 -6.99 -18.72
N LEU A 98 1.93 -7.34 -17.44
CA LEU A 98 2.24 -8.69 -16.99
C LEU A 98 0.97 -9.57 -17.03
N GLY A 99 1.08 -10.70 -17.71
CA GLY A 99 0.00 -11.68 -17.87
C GLY A 99 -0.01 -12.74 -16.76
N THR A 100 -0.95 -13.68 -16.87
CA THR A 100 -1.18 -14.77 -15.90
C THR A 100 0.08 -15.61 -15.64
N GLU A 101 0.89 -15.86 -16.65
CA GLU A 101 2.11 -16.66 -16.55
C GLU A 101 3.12 -16.08 -15.57
N PHE A 102 3.22 -14.74 -15.49
CA PHE A 102 4.09 -14.07 -14.54
C PHE A 102 3.74 -14.43 -13.09
N PHE A 103 2.47 -14.52 -12.75
CA PHE A 103 2.00 -14.79 -11.39
C PHE A 103 2.08 -16.26 -11.00
N ASN A 104 2.11 -17.18 -11.99
CA ASN A 104 2.09 -18.63 -11.75
C ASN A 104 3.46 -19.17 -11.27
N GLN A 105 3.90 -18.66 -10.14
CA GLN A 105 5.17 -19.00 -9.49
C GLN A 105 4.93 -19.22 -7.99
N PRO A 106 5.74 -20.03 -7.30
CA PRO A 106 5.75 -20.13 -5.84
C PRO A 106 6.03 -18.76 -5.19
N ALA A 107 5.58 -18.57 -3.94
CA ALA A 107 5.61 -17.27 -3.27
C ALA A 107 7.01 -16.61 -3.22
N VAL A 108 8.08 -17.37 -2.99
CA VAL A 108 9.45 -16.82 -2.87
C VAL A 108 9.98 -16.35 -4.22
N PRO A 109 9.98 -17.15 -5.31
CA PRO A 109 10.31 -16.65 -6.64
C PRO A 109 9.46 -15.44 -7.05
N LEU A 110 8.13 -15.50 -6.84
CA LEU A 110 7.23 -14.41 -7.20
C LEU A 110 7.53 -13.12 -6.43
N ALA A 111 7.83 -13.21 -5.12
CA ALA A 111 8.20 -12.05 -4.31
C ALA A 111 9.45 -11.35 -4.83
N ARG A 112 10.43 -12.11 -5.31
CA ARG A 112 11.63 -11.56 -5.97
C ARG A 112 11.34 -11.00 -7.36
N ALA A 113 10.50 -11.68 -8.15
CA ALA A 113 10.13 -11.26 -9.49
C ALA A 113 9.32 -9.95 -9.51
N PHE A 114 8.58 -9.67 -8.44
CA PHE A 114 7.87 -8.39 -8.28
C PHE A 114 8.81 -7.18 -8.15
N LEU A 115 10.01 -7.36 -7.60
CA LEU A 115 10.92 -6.23 -7.41
C LEU A 115 11.32 -5.62 -8.76
N GLY A 116 11.17 -4.31 -8.87
CA GLY A 116 11.44 -3.58 -10.10
C GLY A 116 10.25 -3.46 -11.05
N GLN A 117 9.21 -4.29 -10.91
CA GLN A 117 7.98 -4.17 -11.70
C GLN A 117 7.18 -2.92 -11.30
N VAL A 118 6.36 -2.41 -12.20
CA VAL A 118 5.56 -1.19 -11.98
C VAL A 118 4.11 -1.57 -11.71
N LEU A 119 3.62 -1.18 -10.54
CA LEU A 119 2.20 -1.25 -10.21
C LEU A 119 1.51 0.00 -10.73
N VAL A 120 0.44 -0.19 -11.50
CA VAL A 120 -0.37 0.89 -12.09
C VAL A 120 -1.77 0.85 -11.52
N ARG A 121 -2.24 1.99 -11.04
CA ARG A 121 -3.60 2.20 -10.54
C ARG A 121 -4.27 3.30 -11.35
N ARG A 122 -5.32 2.96 -12.09
CA ARG A 122 -6.17 3.92 -12.80
C ARG A 122 -7.36 4.30 -11.93
N LEU A 123 -7.46 5.57 -11.56
CA LEU A 123 -8.58 6.13 -10.80
C LEU A 123 -9.83 6.27 -11.68
N ALA A 124 -10.98 6.58 -11.07
CA ALA A 124 -12.25 6.72 -11.77
C ALA A 124 -12.28 7.87 -12.80
N ASP A 125 -11.47 8.90 -12.56
CA ASP A 125 -11.31 10.06 -13.46
C ASP A 125 -10.30 9.81 -14.61
N GLY A 126 -9.76 8.57 -14.71
CA GLY A 126 -8.75 8.20 -15.70
C GLY A 126 -7.31 8.50 -15.30
N THR A 127 -7.07 9.17 -14.16
CA THR A 127 -5.72 9.44 -13.65
C THR A 127 -4.99 8.14 -13.35
N GLU A 128 -3.78 7.96 -13.85
CA GLU A 128 -2.92 6.83 -13.51
C GLU A 128 -1.91 7.20 -12.44
N LEU A 129 -1.83 6.35 -11.43
CA LEU A 129 -0.82 6.39 -10.38
C LEU A 129 0.13 5.22 -10.61
N ARG A 130 1.42 5.47 -10.68
CA ARG A 130 2.42 4.46 -11.01
C ARG A 130 3.46 4.39 -9.90
N GLY A 131 3.85 3.18 -9.51
CA GLY A 131 4.89 2.97 -8.51
C GLY A 131 5.67 1.70 -8.75
N ARG A 132 7.01 1.78 -8.66
CA ARG A 132 7.90 0.64 -8.77
C ARG A 132 7.92 -0.13 -7.46
N ILE A 133 7.73 -1.44 -7.52
CA ILE A 133 7.80 -2.32 -6.34
C ILE A 133 9.26 -2.42 -5.88
N VAL A 134 9.52 -2.05 -4.64
CA VAL A 134 10.87 -2.04 -4.05
C VAL A 134 11.01 -2.93 -2.82
N GLU A 135 9.88 -3.42 -2.26
CA GLU A 135 9.87 -4.30 -1.09
C GLU A 135 8.65 -5.21 -1.10
N THR A 136 8.88 -6.50 -0.80
CA THR A 136 7.85 -7.56 -0.76
C THR A 136 8.09 -8.50 0.41
N GLU A 137 7.05 -9.26 0.81
CA GLU A 137 7.17 -10.41 1.72
C GLU A 137 6.47 -11.62 1.13
N ALA A 138 7.14 -12.79 1.18
CA ALA A 138 6.55 -14.06 0.81
C ALA A 138 5.90 -14.72 2.02
N TYR A 139 4.68 -15.26 1.83
CA TYR A 139 3.94 -16.11 2.76
C TYR A 139 3.69 -17.43 2.06
N VAL A 140 4.33 -18.50 2.52
CA VAL A 140 4.47 -19.73 1.75
C VAL A 140 3.35 -20.76 1.94
N GLY A 141 2.24 -20.37 2.58
CA GLY A 141 1.03 -21.19 2.68
C GLY A 141 0.87 -21.86 4.05
N PRO A 142 0.29 -23.08 4.09
CA PRO A 142 -0.14 -23.73 5.33
C PRO A 142 0.95 -23.97 6.38
N GLU A 143 2.18 -24.18 5.94
CA GLU A 143 3.33 -24.43 6.83
C GLU A 143 3.82 -23.18 7.54
N ASP A 144 3.48 -22.01 6.98
CA ASP A 144 3.97 -20.72 7.45
C ASP A 144 3.16 -20.24 8.65
N GLU A 145 3.77 -20.28 9.84
CA GLU A 145 3.15 -19.82 11.09
C GLU A 145 2.72 -18.35 11.06
N ALA A 146 3.29 -17.53 10.17
CA ALA A 146 2.92 -16.14 9.99
C ALA A 146 1.83 -15.93 8.93
N ALA A 147 1.48 -16.96 8.15
CA ALA A 147 0.46 -16.84 7.12
C ALA A 147 -0.96 -16.92 7.70
N HIS A 148 -1.91 -16.20 7.09
CA HIS A 148 -3.33 -16.32 7.45
C HIS A 148 -3.93 -17.68 7.07
N SER A 149 -3.23 -18.45 6.24
CA SER A 149 -3.56 -19.81 5.81
C SER A 149 -2.88 -20.90 6.65
N ARG A 150 -2.21 -20.52 7.74
CA ARG A 150 -1.53 -21.45 8.64
C ARG A 150 -2.39 -22.68 8.97
N GLY A 151 -1.79 -23.88 8.90
CA GLY A 151 -2.48 -25.14 9.12
C GLY A 151 -3.53 -25.48 8.07
N GLY A 152 -3.50 -24.84 6.89
CA GLY A 152 -4.50 -25.03 5.83
C GLY A 152 -5.84 -24.34 6.10
N ARG A 153 -5.93 -23.50 7.14
CA ARG A 153 -7.19 -22.85 7.52
C ARG A 153 -7.68 -21.90 6.44
N GLN A 154 -8.84 -22.19 5.88
CA GLN A 154 -9.57 -21.35 4.94
C GLN A 154 -10.75 -20.66 5.63
N THR A 155 -10.88 -19.35 5.46
CA THR A 155 -11.94 -18.52 6.03
C THR A 155 -12.46 -17.55 4.96
N PRO A 156 -13.64 -16.92 5.14
CA PRO A 156 -14.10 -15.89 4.22
C PRO A 156 -13.09 -14.73 4.05
N ARG A 157 -12.29 -14.45 5.10
CA ARG A 157 -11.29 -13.38 5.07
C ARG A 157 -10.12 -13.68 4.15
N ASN A 158 -9.62 -14.92 4.16
CA ASN A 158 -8.40 -15.32 3.43
C ASN A 158 -8.68 -16.15 2.17
N ARG A 159 -9.94 -16.25 1.75
CA ARG A 159 -10.36 -17.03 0.58
C ARG A 159 -9.53 -16.75 -0.65
N SER A 160 -9.18 -15.49 -0.88
CA SER A 160 -8.38 -15.06 -2.04
C SER A 160 -7.02 -15.73 -2.11
N MET A 161 -6.43 -16.14 -0.96
CA MET A 161 -5.13 -16.84 -0.91
C MET A 161 -5.19 -18.24 -1.52
N PHE A 162 -6.39 -18.83 -1.64
CA PHE A 162 -6.64 -20.17 -2.19
C PHE A 162 -7.21 -20.10 -3.62
N MET A 163 -7.28 -18.90 -4.20
CA MET A 163 -7.68 -18.70 -5.60
C MET A 163 -6.45 -18.76 -6.52
N LYS A 164 -6.68 -18.71 -7.84
CA LYS A 164 -5.60 -18.76 -8.82
C LYS A 164 -4.52 -17.72 -8.56
N ALA A 165 -3.29 -18.01 -8.94
CA ALA A 165 -2.18 -17.08 -8.92
C ALA A 165 -2.52 -15.77 -9.65
N GLY A 166 -2.13 -14.63 -9.07
CA GLY A 166 -2.50 -13.31 -9.56
C GLY A 166 -3.78 -12.74 -8.96
N THR A 167 -4.51 -13.50 -8.13
CA THR A 167 -5.68 -12.98 -7.41
C THR A 167 -5.23 -12.06 -6.28
N LEU A 168 -5.87 -10.90 -6.18
CA LEU A 168 -5.63 -9.94 -5.10
C LEU A 168 -6.24 -10.42 -3.78
N TYR A 169 -5.45 -10.40 -2.73
CA TYR A 169 -5.88 -10.59 -1.36
C TYR A 169 -5.72 -9.29 -0.59
N VAL A 170 -6.83 -8.57 -0.42
CA VAL A 170 -6.86 -7.29 0.29
C VAL A 170 -7.62 -7.43 1.58
N TYR A 171 -6.96 -7.16 2.71
CA TYR A 171 -7.58 -7.25 4.02
C TYR A 171 -7.36 -6.00 4.87
N ILE A 172 -8.28 -5.79 5.81
CA ILE A 172 -8.24 -4.65 6.72
C ILE A 172 -7.41 -4.97 7.97
N ILE A 173 -6.60 -4.00 8.40
CA ILE A 173 -5.88 -4.03 9.68
C ILE A 173 -6.27 -2.81 10.52
N TYR A 174 -6.30 -3.00 11.84
CA TYR A 174 -6.68 -1.96 12.82
C TYR A 174 -8.01 -1.25 12.49
N GLY A 175 -8.92 -1.92 11.80
CA GLY A 175 -10.23 -1.38 11.41
C GLY A 175 -10.23 -0.23 10.40
N MET A 176 -9.07 0.21 9.91
CA MET A 176 -8.98 1.40 9.05
C MET A 176 -7.97 1.35 7.92
N TYR A 177 -7.03 0.42 7.94
CA TYR A 177 -5.97 0.33 6.93
C TYR A 177 -6.06 -0.97 6.16
N PHE A 178 -5.57 -0.97 4.93
CA PHE A 178 -5.54 -2.14 4.07
C PHE A 178 -4.11 -2.60 3.82
N CYS A 179 -3.96 -3.90 3.63
CA CYS A 179 -2.77 -4.53 3.09
C CYS A 179 -3.15 -5.27 1.82
N MET A 180 -2.33 -5.16 0.78
CA MET A 180 -2.54 -5.81 -0.51
C MET A 180 -1.51 -6.91 -0.71
N ASN A 181 -2.01 -8.11 -0.96
CA ASN A 181 -1.22 -9.27 -1.33
C ASN A 181 -1.68 -9.79 -2.69
N VAL A 182 -0.85 -10.59 -3.32
CA VAL A 182 -1.15 -11.28 -4.58
C VAL A 182 -0.94 -12.78 -4.34
N SER A 183 -1.96 -13.59 -4.62
CA SER A 183 -1.88 -15.04 -4.52
C SER A 183 -0.82 -15.58 -5.49
N SER A 184 -0.06 -16.56 -5.02
CA SER A 184 1.00 -17.24 -5.78
C SER A 184 0.60 -18.67 -6.10
N GLN A 185 1.43 -19.39 -6.81
CA GLN A 185 1.26 -20.83 -7.00
C GLN A 185 1.36 -21.55 -5.64
N GLY A 186 0.42 -22.47 -5.38
CA GLY A 186 0.30 -23.21 -4.13
C GLY A 186 -0.80 -22.69 -3.22
N ASP A 187 -1.52 -23.62 -2.57
CA ASP A 187 -2.67 -23.33 -1.75
C ASP A 187 -2.34 -22.42 -0.57
N GLY A 188 -3.08 -21.35 -0.43
CA GLY A 188 -2.94 -20.45 0.71
C GLY A 188 -1.63 -19.65 0.74
N SER A 189 -0.86 -19.62 -0.36
CA SER A 189 0.37 -18.84 -0.46
C SER A 189 0.13 -17.49 -1.17
N CYS A 190 0.89 -16.46 -0.79
CA CYS A 190 0.77 -15.13 -1.37
C CYS A 190 2.02 -14.28 -1.14
N VAL A 191 2.09 -13.16 -1.85
CA VAL A 191 3.12 -12.13 -1.69
C VAL A 191 2.49 -10.81 -1.26
N LEU A 192 2.94 -10.26 -0.14
CA LEU A 192 2.57 -8.93 0.32
C LEU A 192 3.43 -7.89 -0.39
N LEU A 193 2.82 -6.87 -0.99
CA LEU A 193 3.51 -5.68 -1.46
C LEU A 193 3.69 -4.71 -0.29
N ARG A 194 4.95 -4.40 0.05
CA ARG A 194 5.27 -3.59 1.24
C ARG A 194 5.56 -2.14 0.93
N ALA A 195 6.33 -1.89 -0.11
CA ALA A 195 6.71 -0.52 -0.46
C ALA A 195 6.86 -0.34 -1.97
N LEU A 196 6.56 0.88 -2.41
CA LEU A 196 6.74 1.34 -3.78
C LEU A 196 7.59 2.61 -3.80
N GLU A 197 8.40 2.76 -4.83
CA GLU A 197 8.92 4.04 -5.29
C GLU A 197 7.84 4.71 -6.15
N PRO A 198 7.28 5.86 -5.74
CA PRO A 198 6.32 6.59 -6.57
C PRO A 198 6.97 7.09 -7.85
N LEU A 199 6.39 6.81 -9.01
CA LEU A 199 6.88 7.24 -10.32
C LEU A 199 6.03 8.35 -10.90
N GLU A 200 4.70 8.17 -10.90
CA GLU A 200 3.74 9.12 -11.47
C GLU A 200 2.54 9.32 -10.54
N GLY A 201 1.90 10.49 -10.63
CA GLY A 201 0.72 10.82 -9.83
C GLY A 201 1.03 11.17 -8.37
N LEU A 202 2.24 11.64 -8.03
CA LEU A 202 2.67 11.91 -6.65
C LEU A 202 1.75 12.88 -5.91
N GLU A 203 1.24 13.90 -6.60
CA GLU A 203 0.34 14.87 -5.97
C GLU A 203 -1.01 14.24 -5.60
N SER A 204 -1.60 13.44 -6.49
CA SER A 204 -2.80 12.67 -6.20
C SER A 204 -2.58 11.69 -5.04
N MET A 205 -1.40 11.03 -5.01
CA MET A 205 -1.03 10.18 -3.87
C MET A 205 -0.95 10.96 -2.57
N ARG A 206 -0.43 12.21 -2.56
CA ARG A 206 -0.42 13.07 -1.36
C ARG A 206 -1.83 13.41 -0.90
N GLN A 207 -2.70 13.78 -1.82
CA GLN A 207 -4.10 14.09 -1.53
C GLN A 207 -4.81 12.88 -0.91
N LEU A 208 -4.72 11.70 -1.53
CA LEU A 208 -5.30 10.44 -1.03
C LEU A 208 -4.77 10.08 0.37
N ARG A 209 -3.48 10.30 0.62
CA ARG A 209 -2.86 10.13 1.94
C ARG A 209 -3.29 11.20 2.95
N GLY A 210 -3.57 12.42 2.49
CA GLY A 210 -3.96 13.57 3.32
C GLY A 210 -5.36 13.45 3.90
N THR A 211 -6.31 12.90 3.16
CA THR A 211 -7.72 12.79 3.56
C THR A 211 -7.94 12.04 4.88
N ARG A 212 -7.04 11.16 5.28
CA ARG A 212 -7.12 10.37 6.52
C ARG A 212 -6.29 10.92 7.69
N ARG A 213 -5.55 12.01 7.49
CA ARG A 213 -4.74 12.64 8.55
C ARG A 213 -5.54 13.72 9.28
N LYS A 214 -6.51 13.33 10.11
CA LYS A 214 -7.19 14.28 11.01
C LYS A 214 -6.17 14.88 11.99
N GLY A 215 -5.94 16.20 11.93
CA GLY A 215 -5.18 16.95 12.93
C GLY A 215 -3.69 17.20 12.65
N ALA A 216 -3.11 16.71 11.57
CA ALA A 216 -1.73 17.06 11.20
C ALA A 216 -1.72 18.26 10.24
N ALA A 217 -2.18 19.41 10.69
CA ALA A 217 -1.92 20.66 10.02
C ALA A 217 -0.41 20.93 10.08
N GLY A 218 0.26 20.90 8.95
CA GLY A 218 1.53 21.55 8.87
C GLY A 218 2.60 20.92 7.98
N ARG A 219 2.91 19.62 8.08
CA ARG A 219 4.04 19.11 7.29
C ARG A 219 3.57 18.34 6.06
N PRO A 220 3.96 18.78 4.83
CA PRO A 220 3.69 18.02 3.63
C PRO A 220 4.38 16.63 3.68
N ILE A 221 3.69 15.60 3.17
CA ILE A 221 4.25 14.25 3.09
C ILE A 221 5.39 14.27 2.07
N LYS A 222 6.58 13.85 2.47
CA LYS A 222 7.72 13.71 1.55
C LYS A 222 7.46 12.55 0.58
N ASP A 223 8.02 12.62 -0.63
CA ASP A 223 7.85 11.60 -1.65
C ASP A 223 8.17 10.18 -1.12
N ARG A 224 9.29 10.04 -0.42
CA ARG A 224 9.69 8.78 0.21
C ARG A 224 8.72 8.23 1.26
N GLU A 225 7.80 9.05 1.78
CA GLU A 225 6.83 8.68 2.81
C GLU A 225 5.48 8.27 2.20
N LEU A 226 5.29 8.47 0.89
CA LEU A 226 4.03 8.20 0.22
C LEU A 226 3.65 6.73 0.26
N CYS A 227 4.57 5.85 -0.14
CA CYS A 227 4.31 4.43 -0.34
C CYS A 227 5.29 3.51 0.42
N ASN A 228 6.04 4.02 1.42
CA ASN A 228 7.02 3.24 2.18
C ASN A 228 6.37 2.46 3.35
N GLY A 229 5.48 1.56 3.03
CA GLY A 229 4.80 0.66 3.97
C GLY A 229 3.49 0.13 3.39
N PRO A 230 3.05 -1.09 3.75
CA PRO A 230 1.92 -1.77 3.11
C PRO A 230 0.62 -0.97 3.18
N SER A 231 0.29 -0.40 4.33
CA SER A 231 -0.90 0.43 4.48
C SER A 231 -0.76 1.80 3.81
N LYS A 232 0.46 2.32 3.76
CA LYS A 232 0.72 3.61 3.11
C LYS A 232 0.52 3.51 1.60
N LEU A 233 1.03 2.45 0.97
CA LEU A 233 0.84 2.24 -0.47
C LEU A 233 -0.63 2.03 -0.82
N CYS A 234 -1.38 1.26 -0.02
CA CYS A 234 -2.82 1.10 -0.25
C CYS A 234 -3.59 2.43 -0.16
N GLN A 235 -3.24 3.29 0.81
CA GLN A 235 -3.83 4.62 0.91
C GLN A 235 -3.44 5.51 -0.28
N ALA A 236 -2.16 5.53 -0.65
CA ALA A 236 -1.65 6.36 -1.75
C ALA A 236 -2.27 6.00 -3.10
N LEU A 237 -2.62 4.73 -3.29
CA LEU A 237 -3.22 4.20 -4.52
C LEU A 237 -4.73 4.01 -4.44
N ALA A 238 -5.40 4.47 -3.37
CA ALA A 238 -6.82 4.25 -3.14
C ALA A 238 -7.24 2.77 -3.31
N ILE A 239 -6.45 1.86 -2.71
CA ILE A 239 -6.73 0.43 -2.70
C ILE A 239 -7.44 0.09 -1.39
N ASP A 240 -8.64 -0.47 -1.49
CA ASP A 240 -9.48 -0.90 -0.38
C ASP A 240 -10.02 -2.33 -0.59
N LYS A 241 -10.99 -2.75 0.23
CA LYS A 241 -11.57 -4.09 0.17
C LYS A 241 -12.26 -4.43 -1.16
N SER A 242 -12.66 -3.44 -1.96
CA SER A 242 -13.29 -3.66 -3.26
C SER A 242 -12.35 -4.31 -4.30
N PHE A 243 -11.04 -4.27 -4.03
CA PHE A 243 -10.03 -4.94 -4.84
C PHE A 243 -9.79 -6.41 -4.45
N ASP A 244 -10.32 -6.86 -3.32
CA ASP A 244 -10.17 -8.26 -2.91
C ASP A 244 -10.82 -9.21 -3.90
N GLN A 245 -10.15 -10.33 -4.20
CA GLN A 245 -10.55 -11.38 -5.16
C GLN A 245 -10.51 -10.93 -6.64
N ARG A 246 -10.05 -9.72 -6.96
CA ARG A 246 -9.87 -9.31 -8.37
C ARG A 246 -8.61 -9.96 -8.96
N ASP A 247 -8.63 -10.20 -10.26
CA ASP A 247 -7.50 -10.79 -11.00
C ASP A 247 -6.57 -9.70 -11.51
N LEU A 248 -5.38 -9.59 -10.95
CA LEU A 248 -4.39 -8.55 -11.30
C LEU A 248 -3.93 -8.65 -12.76
N ALA A 249 -3.98 -9.84 -13.37
CA ALA A 249 -3.66 -10.03 -14.77
C ALA A 249 -4.72 -9.45 -15.72
N GLN A 250 -5.98 -9.32 -15.28
CA GLN A 250 -7.12 -8.93 -16.11
C GLN A 250 -7.74 -7.60 -15.71
N ASP A 251 -7.44 -7.09 -14.50
CA ASP A 251 -8.11 -5.94 -13.93
C ASP A 251 -7.85 -4.64 -14.71
N GLY A 252 -8.90 -3.88 -15.01
CA GLY A 252 -8.80 -2.62 -15.76
C GLY A 252 -8.42 -1.40 -14.93
N ALA A 253 -8.47 -1.51 -13.59
CA ALA A 253 -8.19 -0.41 -12.67
C ALA A 253 -6.89 -0.58 -11.88
N LEU A 254 -6.35 -1.81 -11.82
CA LEU A 254 -5.11 -2.13 -11.11
C LEU A 254 -4.38 -3.26 -11.85
N TRP A 255 -3.15 -3.05 -12.29
CA TRP A 255 -2.36 -4.06 -12.99
C TRP A 255 -0.87 -3.85 -12.78
N LEU A 256 -0.06 -4.80 -13.24
CA LEU A 256 1.39 -4.71 -13.28
C LEU A 256 1.91 -4.57 -14.70
N GLU A 257 2.97 -3.80 -14.83
CA GLU A 257 3.74 -3.66 -16.07
C GLU A 257 5.19 -4.04 -15.85
N HIS A 258 5.86 -4.48 -16.92
CA HIS A 258 7.30 -4.67 -16.89
C HIS A 258 8.01 -3.37 -16.51
N GLY A 259 8.85 -3.47 -15.49
CA GLY A 259 9.77 -2.38 -15.14
C GLY A 259 10.91 -2.30 -16.14
N SER A 260 11.57 -1.15 -16.19
CA SER A 260 12.79 -0.99 -17.00
C SER A 260 13.86 -1.99 -16.55
N PRO A 261 14.51 -2.67 -17.47
CA PRO A 261 15.67 -3.51 -17.17
C PRO A 261 16.72 -2.68 -16.44
N GLN A 262 17.25 -3.20 -15.34
CA GLN A 262 18.39 -2.58 -14.68
C GLN A 262 19.69 -3.15 -15.29
N PRO A 263 20.65 -2.31 -15.65
CA PRO A 263 21.85 -2.75 -16.37
C PRO A 263 22.68 -3.82 -15.64
N SER A 264 22.58 -3.91 -14.31
CA SER A 264 23.37 -4.84 -13.48
C SER A 264 22.51 -5.63 -12.50
N GLY A 265 21.19 -5.61 -12.63
CA GLY A 265 20.26 -6.18 -11.65
C GLY A 265 20.43 -5.58 -10.24
N PRO A 266 19.37 -5.11 -9.59
CA PRO A 266 19.53 -4.59 -8.24
C PRO A 266 19.97 -5.72 -7.30
N ALA A 267 20.93 -5.45 -6.43
CA ALA A 267 21.23 -6.35 -5.33
C ALA A 267 19.97 -6.48 -4.47
N VAL A 268 19.38 -7.68 -4.43
CA VAL A 268 18.20 -7.98 -3.64
C VAL A 268 18.62 -8.47 -2.27
N VAL A 269 18.21 -7.76 -1.24
CA VAL A 269 18.39 -8.17 0.16
C VAL A 269 17.28 -9.12 0.55
N ALA A 270 17.65 -10.26 1.17
CA ALA A 270 16.72 -11.15 1.83
C ALA A 270 16.85 -10.95 3.35
N ALA A 271 15.75 -10.61 4.01
CA ALA A 271 15.70 -10.25 5.43
C ALA A 271 14.47 -10.86 6.12
N ALA A 272 14.44 -10.77 7.43
CA ALA A 272 13.27 -11.16 8.22
C ALA A 272 12.04 -10.31 7.88
N ARG A 273 10.85 -10.93 7.93
CA ARG A 273 9.56 -10.25 7.74
C ARG A 273 9.24 -9.33 8.91
N VAL A 274 8.45 -8.28 8.66
CA VAL A 274 8.12 -7.24 9.64
C VAL A 274 6.76 -7.50 10.29
N GLY A 275 6.71 -7.42 11.63
CA GLY A 275 5.44 -7.46 12.37
C GLY A 275 4.85 -8.86 12.59
N ILE A 276 5.67 -9.92 12.48
CA ILE A 276 5.28 -11.31 12.66
C ILE A 276 5.84 -11.94 13.95
N GLY A 277 6.01 -11.15 15.01
CA GLY A 277 6.73 -11.54 16.24
C GLY A 277 6.23 -12.77 16.97
N GLN A 278 5.02 -13.27 16.67
CA GLN A 278 4.43 -14.46 17.31
C GLN A 278 4.56 -15.75 16.46
N ALA A 279 5.28 -15.71 15.35
CA ALA A 279 5.38 -16.81 14.40
C ALA A 279 6.59 -17.74 14.66
N GLY A 280 7.05 -17.87 15.91
CA GLY A 280 8.11 -18.79 16.30
C GLY A 280 9.36 -18.69 15.43
N GLU A 281 9.90 -19.80 14.94
CA GLU A 281 11.08 -19.84 14.06
C GLU A 281 10.86 -19.13 12.71
N TRP A 282 9.62 -18.94 12.28
CA TRP A 282 9.31 -18.20 11.05
C TRP A 282 9.67 -16.72 11.13
N THR A 283 9.83 -16.17 12.33
CA THR A 283 10.27 -14.77 12.52
C THR A 283 11.66 -14.53 11.99
N LYS A 284 12.52 -15.55 11.96
CA LYS A 284 13.93 -15.48 11.54
C LYS A 284 14.13 -15.78 10.05
N LYS A 285 13.13 -16.41 9.39
CA LYS A 285 13.26 -16.81 7.98
C LYS A 285 13.37 -15.59 7.08
N PRO A 286 14.33 -15.54 6.13
CA PRO A 286 14.57 -14.38 5.27
C PRO A 286 13.59 -14.35 4.09
N LEU A 287 12.31 -14.16 4.40
CA LEU A 287 11.18 -14.17 3.46
C LEU A 287 10.68 -12.77 3.09
N ARG A 288 11.41 -11.73 3.44
CA ARG A 288 11.22 -10.36 2.99
C ARG A 288 12.34 -10.00 2.03
N PHE A 289 11.98 -9.41 0.89
CA PHE A 289 12.89 -9.06 -0.17
C PHE A 289 12.77 -7.58 -0.51
N TYR A 290 13.92 -6.89 -0.67
CA TYR A 290 13.92 -5.49 -1.06
C TYR A 290 15.17 -5.10 -1.84
N ILE A 291 15.09 -4.00 -2.57
CA ILE A 291 16.19 -3.45 -3.37
C ILE A 291 17.17 -2.73 -2.43
N ARG A 292 18.42 -3.17 -2.39
CA ARG A 292 19.48 -2.59 -1.57
C ARG A 292 19.70 -1.11 -1.90
N GLY A 293 19.86 -0.28 -0.85
CA GLY A 293 20.13 1.15 -1.00
C GLY A 293 18.94 1.99 -1.49
N CYS A 294 17.77 1.38 -1.73
CA CYS A 294 16.58 2.09 -2.18
C CYS A 294 15.95 2.88 -1.01
N PRO A 295 15.79 4.22 -1.13
CA PRO A 295 15.31 5.06 -0.03
C PRO A 295 13.81 4.93 0.27
N TRP A 296 13.05 4.23 -0.57
CA TRP A 296 11.61 3.98 -0.40
C TRP A 296 11.29 2.67 0.32
N VAL A 297 12.30 1.85 0.64
CA VAL A 297 12.13 0.65 1.47
C VAL A 297 11.56 1.02 2.84
N SER A 298 10.60 0.24 3.34
CA SER A 298 9.89 0.56 4.59
C SER A 298 10.77 0.36 5.82
N VAL A 299 11.55 -0.71 5.83
CA VAL A 299 12.48 -1.08 6.91
C VAL A 299 13.76 -1.64 6.30
N VAL A 300 14.89 -1.01 6.57
CA VAL A 300 16.22 -1.48 6.15
C VAL A 300 16.78 -2.41 7.23
N ASP A 301 17.22 -3.59 6.81
CA ASP A 301 17.95 -4.54 7.66
C ASP A 301 19.46 -4.38 7.40
N LYS A 302 20.13 -3.64 8.29
CA LYS A 302 21.55 -3.31 8.13
C LYS A 302 22.45 -4.55 8.20
N VAL A 303 22.08 -5.56 8.98
CA VAL A 303 22.87 -6.80 9.10
C VAL A 303 22.79 -7.56 7.80
N ALA A 304 21.58 -7.78 7.27
CA ALA A 304 21.38 -8.46 5.99
C ALA A 304 22.07 -7.74 4.81
N GLU A 305 22.14 -6.39 4.84
CA GLU A 305 22.87 -5.62 3.82
C GLU A 305 24.38 -5.77 3.93
N GLN A 306 24.93 -5.85 5.15
CA GLN A 306 26.35 -6.09 5.40
C GLN A 306 26.79 -7.49 4.95
N ASP A 307 25.97 -8.51 5.21
CA ASP A 307 26.26 -9.89 4.79
C ASP A 307 26.37 -10.04 3.27
N ILE A 308 25.58 -9.28 2.51
CA ILE A 308 25.68 -9.25 1.05
C ILE A 308 27.00 -8.60 0.63
N GLN A 309 27.41 -7.51 1.29
CA GLN A 309 28.63 -6.80 0.97
C GLN A 309 29.89 -7.64 1.24
N ALA A 310 29.85 -8.50 2.25
CA ALA A 310 30.95 -9.41 2.56
C ALA A 310 31.08 -10.58 1.58
N ARG A 311 30.03 -10.87 0.79
CA ARG A 311 29.98 -11.97 -0.19
C ARG A 311 30.24 -11.53 -1.64
N THR A 312 30.29 -10.21 -1.88
CA THR A 312 30.53 -9.59 -3.18
C THR A 312 31.97 -9.07 -3.25
#